data_612accd69da221f6657d90c388e68ac2
#
_entry.id   612accd69da221f6657d90c388e68ac2
#
_cell.length_a   1.000
_cell.length_b   1.000
_cell.length_c   1.000
_cell.angle_alpha   90.00
_cell.angle_beta   90.00
_cell.angle_gamma   90.00
#
_symmetry.space_group_name_H-M   'P 1'
#
loop_
_entity.id
_entity.type
_entity.pdbx_description
1 polymer ?
#
loop_
_entity_poly.entity_id
_entity_poly.type
_entity_poly.pdbx_seq_one_letter_code
_entity_poly.pdbx_strand_id
1 'polypeptide(L)'
;MNFVDVEPTLENYWRAIILFGRNTASYKFALAKSLIDVSLDSKSDLITLDDLALPYAMHLCEHLKHSPKQSTSNNSKFIQACIDFNQGAITETQLIDTTTKEGFKYVLDAFHVVNTKAVQERFYDVIDEEFFIDERKFNKGIRLTDNLFKLFYVFDHSAENLNQETESRWNLVEKAWELNLNKNLVAVEFDQHTKQLFSHDSRHRRVGITSSRGALNG
;
A
#
# COMPACT_ATOMS: atom_id res chain seq x y z
N MET A 1 9.28 -21.10 6.04
CA MET A 1 8.09 -20.99 5.18
C MET A 1 7.42 -19.66 5.52
N ASN A 2 7.33 -18.75 4.61
CA ASN A 2 6.72 -17.43 4.84
C ASN A 2 5.23 -17.49 4.51
N PHE A 3 4.45 -16.45 4.87
CA PHE A 3 3.02 -16.34 4.55
C PHE A 3 2.71 -16.72 3.10
N VAL A 4 3.53 -16.27 2.19
CA VAL A 4 3.41 -16.49 0.75
C VAL A 4 3.82 -17.89 0.31
N ASP A 5 4.63 -18.56 1.10
CA ASP A 5 5.07 -19.93 0.80
C ASP A 5 3.92 -20.95 0.95
N VAL A 6 2.85 -20.56 1.62
CA VAL A 6 1.67 -21.44 1.83
C VAL A 6 0.82 -21.50 0.56
N GLU A 7 0.62 -20.36 -0.06
CA GLU A 7 -0.20 -20.22 -1.28
C GLU A 7 0.35 -19.06 -2.12
N PRO A 8 1.30 -19.31 -3.04
CA PRO A 8 1.95 -18.27 -3.83
C PRO A 8 1.05 -17.81 -4.98
N THR A 9 0.10 -16.92 -4.67
CA THR A 9 -0.79 -16.28 -5.66
C THR A 9 -0.50 -14.77 -5.75
N LEU A 10 -0.97 -14.13 -6.81
CA LEU A 10 -0.84 -12.68 -6.99
C LEU A 10 -1.52 -11.93 -5.85
N GLU A 11 -2.70 -12.40 -5.39
CA GLU A 11 -3.42 -11.81 -4.26
C GLU A 11 -2.62 -11.90 -2.97
N ASN A 12 -2.00 -13.05 -2.69
CA ASN A 12 -1.20 -13.21 -1.48
C ASN A 12 0.09 -12.40 -1.55
N TYR A 13 0.64 -12.20 -2.74
CA TYR A 13 1.75 -11.28 -2.91
C TYR A 13 1.31 -9.82 -2.65
N TRP A 14 0.18 -9.39 -3.21
CA TRP A 14 -0.38 -8.07 -2.90
C TRP A 14 -0.62 -7.88 -1.41
N ARG A 15 -1.27 -8.85 -0.77
CA ARG A 15 -1.48 -8.85 0.69
C ARG A 15 -0.17 -8.77 1.46
N ALA A 16 0.87 -9.47 1.02
CA ALA A 16 2.19 -9.41 1.65
C ALA A 16 2.79 -7.99 1.59
N ILE A 17 2.64 -7.28 0.47
CA ILE A 17 3.06 -5.87 0.32
C ILE A 17 2.34 -4.99 1.36
N ILE A 18 1.03 -5.17 1.51
CA ILE A 18 0.18 -4.37 2.40
C ILE A 18 0.42 -4.73 3.88
N LEU A 19 0.50 -6.01 4.22
CA LEU A 19 0.60 -6.47 5.61
C LEU A 19 2.02 -6.34 6.18
N PHE A 20 3.03 -6.74 5.40
CA PHE A 20 4.41 -6.88 5.88
C PHE A 20 5.33 -5.77 5.36
N GLY A 21 4.82 -4.88 4.52
CA GLY A 21 5.55 -3.72 4.06
C GLY A 21 5.91 -2.78 5.21
N ARG A 22 7.08 -2.13 5.11
CA ARG A 22 7.51 -1.15 6.10
C ARG A 22 6.65 0.12 6.00
N ASN A 23 5.85 0.39 7.04
CA ASN A 23 4.95 1.54 7.10
C ASN A 23 5.58 2.66 7.95
N THR A 24 6.32 3.56 7.33
CA THR A 24 6.81 4.81 7.96
C THR A 24 5.90 6.00 7.60
N ALA A 25 5.11 5.85 6.54
CA ALA A 25 4.06 6.76 6.10
C ALA A 25 2.99 5.95 5.37
N SER A 26 1.81 6.52 5.20
CA SER A 26 0.65 5.89 4.53
C SER A 26 0.81 5.75 3.02
N TYR A 27 1.90 6.25 2.47
CA TYR A 27 2.13 6.35 1.02
C TYR A 27 1.94 5.04 0.27
N LYS A 28 2.33 3.92 0.87
CA LYS A 28 2.16 2.60 0.26
C LYS A 28 0.68 2.23 0.09
N PHE A 29 -0.16 2.55 1.08
CA PHE A 29 -1.60 2.30 1.01
C PHE A 29 -2.27 3.18 -0.05
N ALA A 30 -1.96 4.48 -0.04
CA ALA A 30 -2.47 5.41 -1.06
C ALA A 30 -2.05 4.98 -2.47
N LEU A 31 -0.78 4.56 -2.66
CA LEU A 31 -0.31 4.07 -3.96
C LEU A 31 -1.02 2.77 -4.37
N ALA A 32 -1.21 1.83 -3.45
CA ALA A 32 -1.94 0.59 -3.73
C ALA A 32 -3.35 0.87 -4.23
N LYS A 33 -4.10 1.75 -3.56
CA LYS A 33 -5.45 2.15 -3.99
C LYS A 33 -5.42 2.84 -5.35
N SER A 34 -4.45 3.73 -5.59
CA SER A 34 -4.30 4.41 -6.89
C SER A 34 -3.97 3.45 -8.03
N LEU A 35 -3.16 2.42 -7.77
CA LEU A 35 -2.87 1.38 -8.76
C LEU A 35 -4.12 0.60 -9.13
N ILE A 36 -5.02 0.33 -8.18
CA ILE A 36 -6.33 -0.27 -8.45
C ILE A 36 -7.14 0.67 -9.36
N ASP A 37 -7.28 1.95 -8.96
CA ASP A 37 -8.06 2.93 -9.72
C ASP A 37 -7.57 3.05 -11.17
N VAL A 38 -6.27 3.31 -11.36
CA VAL A 38 -5.72 3.49 -12.72
C VAL A 38 -5.73 2.20 -13.54
N SER A 39 -5.64 1.03 -12.91
CA SER A 39 -5.72 -0.24 -13.65
C SER A 39 -7.11 -0.50 -14.22
N LEU A 40 -8.16 -0.03 -13.56
CA LEU A 40 -9.54 -0.19 -14.00
C LEU A 40 -9.95 0.83 -15.08
N ASP A 41 -9.40 2.03 -15.02
CA ASP A 41 -9.81 3.16 -15.87
C ASP A 41 -8.89 3.39 -17.08
N SER A 42 -7.62 2.98 -16.99
CA SER A 42 -6.64 3.29 -18.04
C SER A 42 -6.75 2.39 -19.26
N LYS A 43 -6.58 3.00 -20.43
CA LYS A 43 -6.42 2.29 -21.72
C LYS A 43 -4.95 2.03 -22.08
N SER A 44 -4.02 2.51 -21.27
CA SER A 44 -2.58 2.39 -21.46
C SER A 44 -1.95 1.70 -20.27
N ASP A 45 -0.93 0.90 -20.51
CA ASP A 45 -0.07 0.31 -19.49
C ASP A 45 0.94 1.31 -18.93
N LEU A 46 1.30 2.35 -19.70
CA LEU A 46 2.17 3.44 -19.24
C LEU A 46 1.32 4.55 -18.61
N ILE A 47 1.54 4.76 -17.31
CA ILE A 47 0.90 5.82 -16.52
C ILE A 47 1.97 6.84 -16.14
N THR A 48 1.77 8.09 -16.52
CA THR A 48 2.69 9.16 -16.12
C THR A 48 2.55 9.47 -14.62
N LEU A 49 3.59 10.04 -14.00
CA LEU A 49 3.47 10.47 -12.60
C LEU A 49 2.40 11.56 -12.42
N ASP A 50 2.18 12.40 -13.44
CA ASP A 50 1.15 13.44 -13.40
C ASP A 50 -0.25 12.80 -13.39
N ASP A 51 -0.50 11.77 -14.21
CA ASP A 51 -1.77 11.04 -14.23
C ASP A 51 -2.01 10.25 -12.95
N LEU A 52 -0.95 9.69 -12.36
CA LEU A 52 -1.02 8.96 -11.10
C LEU A 52 -1.12 9.88 -9.87
N ALA A 53 -0.68 11.14 -9.99
CA ALA A 53 -0.57 12.05 -8.86
C ALA A 53 -1.92 12.40 -8.23
N LEU A 54 -2.94 12.65 -9.05
CA LEU A 54 -4.25 13.04 -8.53
C LEU A 54 -4.91 11.90 -7.72
N PRO A 55 -5.13 10.69 -8.26
CA PRO A 55 -5.73 9.61 -7.47
C PRO A 55 -4.90 9.28 -6.22
N TYR A 56 -3.56 9.30 -6.33
CA TYR A 56 -2.67 9.07 -5.21
C TYR A 56 -2.80 10.12 -4.10
N ALA A 57 -2.85 11.39 -4.44
CA ALA A 57 -3.04 12.45 -3.48
C ALA A 57 -4.45 12.45 -2.87
N MET A 58 -5.49 12.16 -3.67
CA MET A 58 -6.88 12.17 -3.19
C MET A 58 -7.14 11.11 -2.13
N HIS A 59 -6.59 9.90 -2.25
CA HIS A 59 -6.67 8.91 -1.19
C HIS A 59 -6.06 9.42 0.12
N LEU A 60 -4.90 10.08 0.06
CA LEU A 60 -4.27 10.65 1.25
C LEU A 60 -5.05 11.85 1.80
N CYS A 61 -5.57 12.72 0.92
CA CYS A 61 -6.40 13.85 1.31
C CYS A 61 -7.66 13.39 2.08
N GLU A 62 -8.30 12.31 1.63
CA GLU A 62 -9.49 11.76 2.30
C GLU A 62 -9.15 11.27 3.70
N HIS A 63 -8.10 10.47 3.85
CA HIS A 63 -7.65 10.00 5.16
C HIS A 63 -7.27 11.14 6.11
N LEU A 64 -6.63 12.19 5.61
CA LEU A 64 -6.26 13.36 6.42
C LEU A 64 -7.44 14.13 7.01
N LYS A 65 -8.67 13.97 6.48
CA LYS A 65 -9.87 14.57 7.07
C LYS A 65 -10.24 13.94 8.43
N HIS A 66 -9.87 12.68 8.62
CA HIS A 66 -10.25 11.87 9.79
C HIS A 66 -9.06 11.50 10.66
N SER A 67 -7.89 11.34 10.08
CA SER A 67 -6.64 10.92 10.73
C SER A 67 -5.49 11.83 10.32
N PRO A 68 -5.18 12.86 11.11
CA PRO A 68 -4.16 13.85 10.75
C PRO A 68 -2.73 13.29 10.73
N LYS A 69 -2.49 12.15 11.39
CA LYS A 69 -1.16 11.53 11.47
C LYS A 69 -0.96 10.46 10.41
N GLN A 70 -0.42 10.87 9.26
CA GLN A 70 -0.18 9.99 8.11
C GLN A 70 1.29 9.57 7.94
N SER A 71 2.16 9.96 8.88
CA SER A 71 3.58 9.64 8.85
C SER A 71 4.18 9.67 10.24
N THR A 72 5.27 8.93 10.42
CA THR A 72 6.13 9.06 11.60
C THR A 72 7.06 10.28 11.54
N SER A 73 7.15 10.96 10.38
CA SER A 73 7.89 12.21 10.18
C SER A 73 6.93 13.39 10.10
N ASN A 74 7.29 14.50 10.74
CA ASN A 74 6.46 15.72 10.76
C ASN A 74 6.75 16.67 9.58
N ASN A 75 7.72 16.36 8.70
CA ASN A 75 8.22 17.30 7.71
C ASN A 75 7.95 16.86 6.26
N SER A 76 6.83 16.21 5.99
CA SER A 76 6.48 15.81 4.63
C SER A 76 5.80 16.95 3.87
N LYS A 77 6.45 17.44 2.81
CA LYS A 77 5.86 18.43 1.90
C LYS A 77 4.61 17.88 1.18
N PHE A 78 4.59 16.60 0.87
CA PHE A 78 3.45 15.97 0.23
C PHE A 78 2.24 15.92 1.16
N ILE A 79 2.41 15.49 2.43
CA ILE A 79 1.32 15.53 3.42
C ILE A 79 0.84 16.96 3.62
N GLN A 80 1.76 17.93 3.71
CA GLN A 80 1.38 19.34 3.88
C GLN A 80 0.55 19.83 2.69
N ALA A 81 0.92 19.51 1.46
CA ALA A 81 0.14 19.86 0.28
C ALA A 81 -1.27 19.25 0.31
N CYS A 82 -1.42 18.00 0.77
CA CYS A 82 -2.75 17.39 0.94
C CYS A 82 -3.58 18.12 2.01
N ILE A 83 -2.96 18.56 3.11
CA ILE A 83 -3.62 19.37 4.14
C ILE A 83 -4.06 20.71 3.57
N ASP A 84 -3.16 21.41 2.87
CA ASP A 84 -3.42 22.72 2.28
C ASP A 84 -4.53 22.64 1.21
N PHE A 85 -4.57 21.54 0.45
CA PHE A 85 -5.65 21.28 -0.50
C PHE A 85 -7.00 21.08 0.19
N ASN A 86 -7.05 20.26 1.24
CA ASN A 86 -8.26 20.06 2.04
C ASN A 86 -8.79 21.36 2.67
N GLN A 87 -7.91 22.32 2.93
CA GLN A 87 -8.25 23.63 3.46
C GLN A 87 -8.60 24.65 2.37
N GLY A 88 -8.48 24.29 1.08
CA GLY A 88 -8.69 25.21 -0.04
C GLY A 88 -7.57 26.23 -0.21
N ALA A 89 -6.41 26.03 0.40
CA ALA A 89 -5.26 26.94 0.34
C ALA A 89 -4.44 26.79 -0.95
N ILE A 90 -4.52 25.63 -1.60
CA ILE A 90 -3.87 25.37 -2.90
C ILE A 90 -4.88 24.80 -3.90
N THR A 91 -4.58 24.95 -5.19
CA THR A 91 -5.36 24.38 -6.28
C THR A 91 -5.00 22.90 -6.52
N GLU A 92 -5.85 22.18 -7.26
CA GLU A 92 -5.59 20.82 -7.72
C GLU A 92 -4.29 20.72 -8.52
N THR A 93 -4.03 21.67 -9.41
CA THR A 93 -2.77 21.72 -10.18
C THR A 93 -1.56 21.81 -9.27
N GLN A 94 -1.61 22.63 -8.22
CA GLN A 94 -0.52 22.75 -7.25
C GLN A 94 -0.35 21.47 -6.41
N LEU A 95 -1.46 20.78 -6.11
CA LEU A 95 -1.42 19.47 -5.45
C LEU A 95 -0.73 18.43 -6.35
N ILE A 96 -1.12 18.34 -7.62
CA ILE A 96 -0.51 17.45 -8.61
C ILE A 96 0.98 17.72 -8.73
N ASP A 97 1.39 18.98 -8.93
CA ASP A 97 2.79 19.38 -9.05
C ASP A 97 3.63 18.96 -7.83
N THR A 98 3.08 19.16 -6.62
CA THR A 98 3.78 18.79 -5.38
C THR A 98 3.83 17.27 -5.22
N THR A 99 2.77 16.58 -5.55
CA THR A 99 2.69 15.11 -5.47
C THR A 99 3.68 14.47 -6.43
N THR A 100 3.74 14.92 -7.68
CA THR A 100 4.70 14.45 -8.69
C THR A 100 6.14 14.64 -8.22
N LYS A 101 6.45 15.78 -7.60
CA LYS A 101 7.79 16.10 -7.11
C LYS A 101 8.20 15.34 -5.85
N GLU A 102 7.32 15.21 -4.88
CA GLU A 102 7.66 14.80 -3.51
C GLU A 102 6.98 13.49 -3.09
N GLY A 103 5.79 13.19 -3.62
CA GLY A 103 4.98 12.05 -3.20
C GLY A 103 5.56 10.71 -3.62
N PHE A 104 6.14 10.64 -4.82
CA PHE A 104 6.64 9.38 -5.39
C PHE A 104 8.10 9.06 -5.07
N LYS A 105 8.80 10.00 -4.43
CA LYS A 105 10.26 9.94 -4.26
C LYS A 105 10.80 8.65 -3.66
N TYR A 106 10.07 8.07 -2.72
CA TYR A 106 10.49 6.87 -2.00
C TYR A 106 9.50 5.72 -2.10
N VAL A 107 8.22 6.01 -2.36
CA VAL A 107 7.18 4.99 -2.29
C VAL A 107 7.30 4.00 -3.45
N LEU A 108 7.66 4.46 -4.65
CA LEU A 108 7.82 3.57 -5.81
C LEU A 108 8.97 2.56 -5.58
N ASP A 109 10.11 3.02 -5.06
CA ASP A 109 11.24 2.13 -4.73
C ASP A 109 10.92 1.15 -3.59
N ALA A 110 10.00 1.53 -2.69
CA ALA A 110 9.67 0.76 -1.51
C ALA A 110 8.42 -0.10 -1.66
N PHE A 111 7.65 0.04 -2.73
CA PHE A 111 6.34 -0.60 -2.84
C PHE A 111 6.43 -2.13 -2.75
N HIS A 112 7.28 -2.75 -3.57
CA HIS A 112 7.46 -4.20 -3.63
C HIS A 112 8.38 -4.75 -2.51
N VAL A 113 8.86 -3.90 -1.60
CA VAL A 113 9.71 -4.34 -0.50
C VAL A 113 8.88 -4.89 0.65
N VAL A 114 9.07 -6.17 0.94
CA VAL A 114 8.41 -6.91 2.02
C VAL A 114 9.46 -7.34 3.04
N ASN A 115 9.23 -7.04 4.33
CA ASN A 115 10.16 -7.40 5.42
C ASN A 115 11.62 -6.96 5.18
N THR A 116 11.83 -5.74 4.68
CA THR A 116 13.17 -5.19 4.36
C THR A 116 13.91 -5.89 3.21
N LYS A 117 13.31 -6.84 2.54
CA LYS A 117 13.82 -7.48 1.33
C LYS A 117 12.95 -7.13 0.14
N ALA A 118 13.54 -7.08 -1.04
CA ALA A 118 12.79 -7.13 -2.28
C ALA A 118 11.95 -8.42 -2.32
N VAL A 119 11.06 -8.52 -3.28
CA VAL A 119 10.28 -9.74 -3.53
C VAL A 119 11.15 -10.97 -3.33
N GLN A 120 10.64 -11.93 -2.57
CA GLN A 120 11.38 -13.16 -2.34
C GLN A 120 11.49 -13.95 -3.64
N GLU A 121 12.64 -14.61 -3.87
CA GLU A 121 12.91 -15.40 -5.08
C GLU A 121 11.75 -16.33 -5.47
N ARG A 122 11.03 -16.85 -4.50
CA ARG A 122 9.91 -17.76 -4.72
C ARG A 122 8.69 -17.12 -5.41
N PHE A 123 8.55 -15.81 -5.36
CA PHE A 123 7.49 -15.15 -6.13
C PHE A 123 7.80 -15.07 -7.62
N TYR A 124 9.08 -15.03 -7.98
CA TYR A 124 9.48 -15.07 -9.38
C TYR A 124 9.15 -16.40 -10.05
N ASP A 125 8.92 -17.48 -9.28
CA ASP A 125 8.40 -18.75 -9.80
C ASP A 125 6.91 -18.66 -10.19
N VAL A 126 6.18 -17.67 -9.64
CA VAL A 126 4.73 -17.48 -9.84
C VAL A 126 4.44 -16.27 -10.70
N ILE A 127 5.28 -15.24 -10.60
CA ILE A 127 5.13 -13.97 -11.31
C ILE A 127 6.46 -13.62 -11.99
N ASP A 128 6.40 -13.37 -13.29
CA ASP A 128 7.58 -13.00 -14.09
C ASP A 128 8.04 -11.57 -13.79
N GLU A 129 7.12 -10.72 -13.29
CA GLU A 129 7.32 -9.30 -13.08
C GLU A 129 6.61 -8.84 -11.81
N GLU A 130 7.03 -7.68 -11.29
CA GLU A 130 6.33 -6.95 -10.23
C GLU A 130 4.99 -6.39 -10.77
N PHE A 131 4.20 -5.70 -9.93
CA PHE A 131 2.92 -5.10 -10.36
C PHE A 131 3.07 -3.87 -11.24
N PHE A 132 4.21 -3.21 -11.16
CA PHE A 132 4.61 -2.15 -12.08
C PHE A 132 6.13 -2.10 -12.21
N ILE A 133 6.60 -1.57 -13.34
CA ILE A 133 7.99 -1.27 -13.61
C ILE A 133 8.20 0.23 -13.46
N ASP A 134 9.23 0.63 -12.73
CA ASP A 134 9.60 2.03 -12.55
C ASP A 134 10.29 2.58 -13.80
N GLU A 135 9.59 3.43 -14.54
CA GLU A 135 10.09 4.11 -15.74
C GLU A 135 10.27 5.63 -15.54
N ARG A 136 10.37 6.11 -14.29
CA ARG A 136 10.52 7.55 -13.98
C ARG A 136 11.65 8.22 -14.75
N LYS A 137 12.74 7.51 -14.99
CA LYS A 137 13.93 8.06 -15.67
C LYS A 137 13.73 8.30 -17.16
N PHE A 138 12.93 7.48 -17.80
CA PHE A 138 12.77 7.49 -19.27
C PHE A 138 11.42 8.07 -19.69
N ASN A 139 10.35 7.59 -19.05
CA ASN A 139 8.97 7.90 -19.44
C ASN A 139 8.23 8.76 -18.41
N LYS A 140 8.94 9.23 -17.36
CA LYS A 140 8.35 10.02 -16.27
C LYS A 140 7.12 9.38 -15.63
N GLY A 141 7.10 8.06 -15.55
CA GLY A 141 5.95 7.29 -15.10
C GLY A 141 6.30 5.91 -14.60
N ILE A 142 5.29 5.08 -14.51
CA ILE A 142 5.38 3.66 -14.24
C ILE A 142 4.68 2.90 -15.37
N ARG A 143 5.15 1.69 -15.67
CA ARG A 143 4.47 0.77 -16.57
C ARG A 143 3.77 -0.30 -15.76
N LEU A 144 2.45 -0.37 -15.87
CA LEU A 144 1.66 -1.43 -15.25
C LEU A 144 1.95 -2.76 -15.94
N THR A 145 2.09 -3.82 -15.15
CA THR A 145 2.41 -5.15 -15.68
C THR A 145 1.16 -5.99 -15.88
N ASP A 146 1.29 -7.05 -16.66
CA ASP A 146 0.23 -8.05 -16.81
C ASP A 146 -0.20 -8.66 -15.48
N ASN A 147 0.70 -8.73 -14.50
CA ASN A 147 0.37 -9.24 -13.17
C ASN A 147 -0.64 -8.35 -12.45
N LEU A 148 -0.53 -7.02 -12.59
CA LEU A 148 -1.52 -6.10 -12.02
C LEU A 148 -2.87 -6.29 -12.69
N PHE A 149 -2.90 -6.37 -14.03
CA PHE A 149 -4.13 -6.57 -14.77
C PHE A 149 -4.77 -7.93 -14.45
N LYS A 150 -3.98 -9.02 -14.40
CA LYS A 150 -4.47 -10.34 -13.99
C LYS A 150 -5.09 -10.31 -12.60
N LEU A 151 -4.46 -9.58 -11.66
CA LEU A 151 -4.94 -9.47 -10.28
C LEU A 151 -6.35 -8.86 -10.21
N PHE A 152 -6.66 -7.86 -11.05
CA PHE A 152 -7.90 -7.09 -10.93
C PHE A 152 -8.95 -7.40 -11.99
N TYR A 153 -8.57 -7.96 -13.15
CA TYR A 153 -9.52 -8.27 -14.23
C TYR A 153 -9.97 -9.72 -14.27
N VAL A 154 -9.13 -10.67 -13.83
CA VAL A 154 -9.41 -12.10 -13.98
C VAL A 154 -10.30 -12.64 -12.87
N PHE A 155 -10.25 -12.04 -11.69
CA PHE A 155 -11.01 -12.49 -10.52
C PHE A 155 -12.10 -11.48 -10.19
N ASP A 156 -13.32 -11.81 -10.54
CA ASP A 156 -14.52 -11.06 -10.19
C ASP A 156 -14.53 -10.79 -8.67
N HIS A 157 -14.65 -9.51 -8.27
CA HIS A 157 -14.56 -9.01 -6.88
C HIS A 157 -13.16 -8.92 -6.22
N SER A 158 -12.07 -9.35 -6.84
CA SER A 158 -10.74 -9.25 -6.21
C SER A 158 -10.30 -7.81 -5.96
N ALA A 159 -10.57 -6.90 -6.90
CA ALA A 159 -10.22 -5.49 -6.75
C ALA A 159 -10.92 -4.85 -5.54
N GLU A 160 -12.22 -5.10 -5.36
CA GLU A 160 -12.99 -4.58 -4.23
C GLU A 160 -12.52 -5.15 -2.90
N ASN A 161 -12.32 -6.46 -2.82
CA ASN A 161 -11.83 -7.12 -1.61
C ASN A 161 -10.44 -6.63 -1.22
N LEU A 162 -9.49 -6.57 -2.17
CA LEU A 162 -8.14 -6.09 -1.91
C LEU A 162 -8.10 -4.60 -1.57
N ASN A 163 -9.00 -3.80 -2.14
CA ASN A 163 -9.17 -2.40 -1.77
C ASN A 163 -9.67 -2.26 -0.32
N GLN A 164 -10.68 -3.02 0.09
CA GLN A 164 -11.20 -3.05 1.46
C GLN A 164 -10.17 -3.57 2.46
N GLU A 165 -9.41 -4.61 2.12
CA GLU A 165 -8.29 -5.11 2.93
C GLU A 165 -7.21 -4.03 3.13
N THR A 166 -6.86 -3.32 2.06
CA THR A 166 -5.90 -2.21 2.09
C THR A 166 -6.39 -1.08 3.00
N GLU A 167 -7.66 -0.70 2.86
CA GLU A 167 -8.32 0.31 3.68
C GLU A 167 -8.33 -0.07 5.17
N SER A 168 -8.73 -1.30 5.47
CA SER A 168 -8.77 -1.81 6.86
C SER A 168 -7.38 -1.79 7.50
N ARG A 169 -6.34 -2.17 6.73
CA ARG A 169 -4.96 -2.12 7.21
C ARG A 169 -4.47 -0.70 7.41
N TRP A 170 -4.82 0.21 6.53
CA TRP A 170 -4.47 1.63 6.64
C TRP A 170 -5.07 2.22 7.92
N ASN A 171 -6.38 2.06 8.13
CA ASN A 171 -7.08 2.51 9.33
C ASN A 171 -6.45 1.97 10.62
N LEU A 172 -6.03 0.71 10.65
CA LEU A 172 -5.35 0.11 11.80
C LEU A 172 -4.00 0.81 12.08
N VAL A 173 -3.22 1.09 11.03
CA VAL A 173 -1.91 1.76 11.17
C VAL A 173 -2.08 3.20 11.63
N GLU A 174 -3.07 3.93 11.13
CA GLU A 174 -3.42 5.28 11.57
C GLU A 174 -3.78 5.31 13.06
N LYS A 175 -4.67 4.42 13.50
CA LYS A 175 -5.04 4.33 14.91
C LYS A 175 -3.85 4.02 15.82
N ALA A 176 -2.95 3.18 15.36
CA ALA A 176 -1.72 2.91 16.09
C ALA A 176 -0.82 4.16 16.22
N TRP A 177 -0.72 4.95 15.15
CA TRP A 177 0.04 6.20 15.21
C TRP A 177 -0.62 7.26 16.07
N GLU A 178 -1.94 7.42 16.01
CA GLU A 178 -2.72 8.32 16.87
C GLU A 178 -2.52 7.99 18.35
N LEU A 179 -2.59 6.72 18.70
CA LEU A 179 -2.42 6.22 20.06
C LEU A 179 -0.95 6.12 20.49
N ASN A 180 0.00 6.50 19.64
CA ASN A 180 1.44 6.33 19.85
C ASN A 180 1.84 4.90 20.27
N LEU A 181 1.16 3.90 19.72
CA LEU A 181 1.46 2.51 19.98
C LEU A 181 2.84 2.13 19.41
N ASN A 182 3.50 1.18 20.06
CA ASN A 182 4.75 0.65 19.55
C ASN A 182 4.50 0.02 18.17
N LYS A 183 5.40 0.28 17.21
CA LYS A 183 5.32 -0.26 15.85
C LYS A 183 5.16 -1.78 15.83
N ASN A 184 5.73 -2.48 16.79
CA ASN A 184 5.63 -3.93 16.92
C ASN A 184 4.20 -4.40 17.22
N LEU A 185 3.34 -3.56 17.81
CA LEU A 185 1.95 -3.92 18.11
C LEU A 185 1.05 -3.97 16.87
N VAL A 186 1.45 -3.27 15.82
CA VAL A 186 0.79 -3.33 14.51
C VAL A 186 1.57 -4.18 13.50
N ALA A 187 2.74 -4.67 13.90
CA ALA A 187 3.48 -5.63 13.09
C ALA A 187 2.73 -6.96 13.07
N VAL A 188 2.54 -7.49 11.87
CA VAL A 188 1.94 -8.80 11.66
C VAL A 188 3.06 -9.77 11.35
N GLU A 189 3.08 -10.89 12.05
CA GLU A 189 4.00 -12.00 11.80
C GLU A 189 3.21 -13.25 11.43
N PHE A 190 3.80 -14.09 10.60
CA PHE A 190 3.22 -15.36 10.21
C PHE A 190 3.92 -16.51 10.93
N ASP A 191 3.15 -17.32 11.67
CA ASP A 191 3.65 -18.55 12.28
C ASP A 191 3.57 -19.72 11.29
N GLN A 192 4.72 -20.27 10.98
CA GLN A 192 4.85 -21.34 10.00
C GLN A 192 4.28 -22.68 10.45
N HIS A 193 4.20 -22.92 11.76
CA HIS A 193 3.70 -24.18 12.30
C HIS A 193 2.18 -24.21 12.39
N THR A 194 1.60 -23.10 12.86
CA THR A 194 0.15 -22.97 13.00
C THR A 194 -0.54 -22.43 11.75
N LYS A 195 0.24 -21.90 10.78
CA LYS A 195 -0.27 -21.21 9.57
C LYS A 195 -1.19 -20.03 9.90
N GLN A 196 -0.93 -19.34 11.00
CA GLN A 196 -1.74 -18.22 11.48
C GLN A 196 -0.94 -16.92 11.48
N LEU A 197 -1.66 -15.82 11.31
CA LEU A 197 -1.12 -14.48 11.51
C LEU A 197 -1.19 -14.11 13.00
N PHE A 198 -0.13 -13.47 13.50
CA PHE A 198 -0.02 -12.99 14.87
C PHE A 198 0.31 -11.52 14.90
N SER A 199 -0.19 -10.84 15.93
CA SER A 199 0.36 -9.56 16.37
C SER A 199 1.14 -9.76 17.68
N HIS A 200 2.19 -8.95 17.89
CA HIS A 200 2.88 -8.93 19.17
C HIS A 200 2.08 -8.11 20.18
N ASP A 201 1.71 -8.71 21.32
CA ASP A 201 1.24 -7.99 22.50
C ASP A 201 2.44 -7.28 23.17
N SER A 202 2.19 -6.13 23.79
CA SER A 202 3.14 -5.34 24.60
C SER A 202 3.79 -6.13 25.75
N ARG A 203 3.27 -7.30 26.08
CA ARG A 203 3.77 -8.23 27.12
C ARG A 203 4.62 -9.37 26.59
N HIS A 204 5.12 -9.30 25.36
CA HIS A 204 5.84 -10.38 24.68
C HIS A 204 5.02 -11.68 24.50
N ARG A 205 3.71 -11.61 24.58
CA ARG A 205 2.83 -12.74 24.36
C ARG A 205 2.32 -12.70 22.93
N ARG A 206 2.48 -13.79 22.19
CA ARG A 206 1.85 -13.94 20.87
C ARG A 206 0.34 -14.04 21.06
N VAL A 207 -0.40 -13.13 20.44
CA VAL A 207 -1.88 -13.19 20.39
C VAL A 207 -2.25 -13.60 18.97
N GLY A 208 -2.89 -14.76 18.83
CA GLY A 208 -3.41 -15.21 17.56
C GLY A 208 -4.50 -14.26 17.08
N ILE A 209 -4.35 -13.70 15.91
CA ILE A 209 -5.43 -12.98 15.23
C ILE A 209 -6.28 -14.08 14.61
N THR A 210 -7.31 -14.48 15.35
CA THR A 210 -8.23 -15.55 14.94
C THR A 210 -8.87 -15.20 13.62
N SER A 211 -8.65 -16.06 12.65
CA SER A 211 -9.18 -16.05 11.29
C SER A 211 -8.99 -14.71 10.55
N SER A 212 -7.87 -14.60 9.87
CA SER A 212 -7.67 -13.54 8.86
C SER A 212 -8.84 -13.47 7.85
N ARG A 213 -9.54 -14.59 7.59
CA ARG A 213 -10.75 -14.61 6.77
C ARG A 213 -11.97 -13.96 7.45
N GLY A 214 -12.08 -13.98 8.78
CA GLY A 214 -13.18 -13.33 9.50
C GLY A 214 -12.94 -11.84 9.79
N ALA A 215 -11.68 -11.43 9.93
CA ALA A 215 -11.32 -10.03 10.16
C ALA A 215 -11.26 -9.20 8.84
N LEU A 216 -11.15 -9.89 7.70
CA LEU A 216 -11.11 -9.29 6.37
C LEU A 216 -12.48 -9.37 5.65
N ASN A 217 -13.45 -10.13 6.19
CA ASN A 217 -14.79 -10.31 5.64
C ASN A 217 -15.90 -9.82 6.60
N GLY A 218 -15.57 -9.02 7.60
CA GLY A 218 -16.52 -8.44 8.55
C GLY A 218 -16.74 -6.94 8.34
#